data_a4e0d8c6ad91ccf24b73b4052264ad36
#
_entry.id   a4e0d8c6ad91ccf24b73b4052264ad36
#
_cell.length_a   1.000
_cell.length_b   1.000
_cell.length_c   1.000
_cell.angle_alpha   90.00
_cell.angle_beta   90.00
_cell.angle_gamma   90.00
#
_symmetry.space_group_name_H-M   'P 1'
#
loop_
_entity.id
_entity.type
_entity.pdbx_description
1 polymer ?
#
loop_
_entity_poly.entity_id
_entity_poly.type
_entity_poly.pdbx_seq_one_letter_code
_entity_poly.pdbx_strand_id
1 'polypeptide(L)'
;MWNGARCVQATCTAPTVGARCWRRPRHGEASLFSGDAAFANPEIYEFLEGERVGYAIRLPANRVLQDKIGYLLKRPVGRPPHEVRRYFASFSYQAQSWNKNRRVVAKVEWHPSELYPRVGFIVTNLARPTERVVAFYNQRGTAEQWIKEGKGAIKWTRLSCRTFAANTVRLQLHALAYNLGNFMRTLAMPKAAGRWSLTSLREKLIKIGAKVVSHGRYVTFQLAEVAVSRQMFTEILSLIAQLRAPPAPA
;
A
#
# COMPACT_ATOMS: atom_id res chain seq x y z
N MET A 1 6.15 13.96 -13.75
CA MET A 1 4.74 14.39 -13.84
C MET A 1 3.90 13.18 -14.21
N TRP A 2 3.02 12.75 -13.33
CA TRP A 2 2.09 11.63 -13.53
C TRP A 2 0.78 12.20 -14.03
N ASN A 3 0.58 12.22 -15.34
CA ASN A 3 -0.69 12.64 -15.91
C ASN A 3 -1.72 11.51 -15.84
N GLY A 4 -2.75 11.69 -15.02
CA GLY A 4 -4.12 11.25 -15.24
C GLY A 4 -4.48 9.76 -15.27
N ALA A 5 -3.54 8.81 -15.07
CA ALA A 5 -3.87 7.39 -15.09
C ALA A 5 -4.38 6.94 -13.71
N ARG A 6 -5.66 6.62 -13.59
CA ARG A 6 -6.21 5.98 -12.38
C ARG A 6 -5.76 4.52 -12.31
N CYS A 7 -5.07 4.17 -11.23
CA CYS A 7 -4.75 2.79 -10.91
C CYS A 7 -5.99 2.13 -10.27
N VAL A 8 -6.54 1.11 -10.92
CA VAL A 8 -7.58 0.26 -10.33
C VAL A 8 -6.88 -0.93 -9.69
N GLN A 9 -6.93 -0.99 -8.37
CA GLN A 9 -6.40 -2.11 -7.60
C GLN A 9 -7.52 -3.09 -7.30
N ALA A 10 -7.43 -4.30 -7.83
CA ALA A 10 -8.35 -5.36 -7.49
C ALA A 10 -7.79 -6.20 -6.33
N THR A 11 -8.52 -6.26 -5.23
CA THR A 11 -8.23 -7.08 -4.05
C THR A 11 -9.16 -8.29 -3.93
N CYS A 12 -9.86 -8.67 -5.02
CA CYS A 12 -10.76 -9.81 -5.03
C CYS A 12 -9.98 -11.14 -5.09
N THR A 13 -10.35 -12.07 -4.24
CA THR A 13 -9.69 -13.39 -4.07
C THR A 13 -10.30 -14.53 -4.88
N ALA A 14 -11.28 -14.29 -5.75
CA ALA A 14 -11.93 -15.33 -6.55
C ALA A 14 -11.95 -15.01 -8.05
N PRO A 15 -11.60 -15.96 -8.94
CA PRO A 15 -11.49 -15.74 -10.37
C PRO A 15 -12.84 -15.40 -11.06
N THR A 16 -13.96 -15.83 -10.51
CA THR A 16 -15.32 -15.55 -11.03
C THR A 16 -15.82 -14.13 -10.76
N VAL A 17 -15.14 -13.35 -9.91
CA VAL A 17 -15.55 -12.00 -9.50
C VAL A 17 -14.86 -10.90 -10.32
N GLY A 18 -13.80 -11.24 -11.05
CA GLY A 18 -12.98 -10.26 -11.79
C GLY A 18 -13.77 -9.41 -12.79
N ALA A 19 -14.72 -10.01 -13.51
CA ALA A 19 -15.51 -9.29 -14.52
C ALA A 19 -16.57 -8.34 -13.92
N ARG A 20 -17.04 -8.59 -12.71
CA ARG A 20 -18.08 -7.75 -12.06
C ARG A 20 -17.52 -6.59 -11.24
N CYS A 21 -16.26 -6.67 -10.80
CA CYS A 21 -15.62 -5.58 -10.05
C CYS A 21 -14.96 -4.52 -10.95
N TRP A 22 -14.95 -4.74 -12.26
CA TRP A 22 -14.35 -3.82 -13.21
C TRP A 22 -15.33 -2.71 -13.57
N ARG A 23 -15.03 -1.47 -13.17
CA ARG A 23 -15.72 -0.29 -13.66
C ARG A 23 -14.95 0.24 -14.89
N ARG A 24 -15.60 0.27 -16.06
CA ARG A 24 -15.01 0.89 -17.27
C ARG A 24 -14.55 2.30 -16.96
N PRO A 25 -13.29 2.66 -17.34
CA PRO A 25 -12.83 4.03 -17.22
C PRO A 25 -13.64 4.95 -18.13
N ARG A 26 -13.71 6.21 -17.76
CA ARG A 26 -14.31 7.23 -18.63
C ARG A 26 -13.45 7.38 -19.87
N HIS A 27 -14.07 7.74 -21.01
CA HIS A 27 -13.37 7.94 -22.28
C HIS A 27 -12.11 8.81 -22.09
N GLY A 28 -10.94 8.31 -22.55
CA GLY A 28 -9.67 9.03 -22.59
C GLY A 28 -8.66 8.71 -21.47
N GLU A 29 -9.04 7.96 -20.42
CA GLU A 29 -8.10 7.56 -19.36
C GLU A 29 -7.44 6.21 -19.67
N ALA A 30 -6.10 6.14 -19.65
CA ALA A 30 -5.36 4.89 -19.74
C ALA A 30 -5.57 4.08 -18.46
N SER A 31 -6.26 2.95 -18.58
CA SER A 31 -6.53 2.07 -17.45
C SER A 31 -5.35 1.16 -17.19
N LEU A 32 -4.98 1.07 -15.92
CA LEU A 32 -3.89 0.23 -15.44
C LEU A 32 -4.39 -0.73 -14.37
N PHE A 33 -4.05 -1.99 -14.51
CA PHE A 33 -4.39 -3.05 -13.56
C PHE A 33 -3.14 -3.63 -12.89
N SER A 34 -3.17 -3.81 -11.59
CA SER A 34 -2.12 -4.51 -10.84
C SER A 34 -2.73 -5.64 -10.02
N GLY A 35 -2.26 -6.87 -10.22
CA GLY A 35 -2.79 -8.08 -9.58
C GLY A 35 -1.72 -8.95 -8.94
N ASP A 36 -2.12 -9.76 -7.94
CA ASP A 36 -1.27 -10.82 -7.39
C ASP A 36 -1.28 -12.08 -8.26
N ALA A 37 -0.66 -13.14 -7.75
CA ALA A 37 -0.55 -14.41 -8.44
C ALA A 37 -1.91 -15.12 -8.65
N ALA A 38 -2.95 -14.78 -7.89
CA ALA A 38 -4.29 -15.31 -8.09
C ALA A 38 -4.93 -14.84 -9.41
N PHE A 39 -4.48 -13.70 -9.94
CA PHE A 39 -4.90 -13.16 -11.23
C PHE A 39 -4.03 -13.65 -12.40
N ALA A 40 -3.06 -14.52 -12.16
CA ALA A 40 -2.18 -15.08 -13.18
C ALA A 40 -2.89 -16.18 -14.00
N ASN A 41 -3.97 -15.81 -14.69
CA ASN A 41 -4.82 -16.69 -15.49
C ASN A 41 -4.88 -16.18 -16.94
N PRO A 42 -4.73 -17.05 -17.97
CA PRO A 42 -4.84 -16.69 -19.38
C PRO A 42 -6.10 -15.89 -19.74
N GLU A 43 -7.27 -16.30 -19.23
CA GLU A 43 -8.55 -15.62 -19.47
C GLU A 43 -8.52 -14.15 -19.01
N ILE A 44 -7.85 -13.87 -17.89
CA ILE A 44 -7.73 -12.50 -17.36
C ILE A 44 -6.81 -11.66 -18.24
N TYR A 45 -5.71 -12.25 -18.73
CA TYR A 45 -4.81 -11.54 -19.65
C TYR A 45 -5.52 -11.19 -20.96
N GLU A 46 -6.27 -12.15 -21.52
CA GLU A 46 -7.02 -11.96 -22.76
C GLU A 46 -8.11 -10.90 -22.60
N PHE A 47 -8.84 -10.94 -21.51
CA PHE A 47 -9.84 -9.93 -21.17
C PHE A 47 -9.23 -8.54 -21.06
N LEU A 48 -8.13 -8.39 -20.28
CA LEU A 48 -7.47 -7.11 -20.11
C LEU A 48 -6.86 -6.57 -21.42
N GLU A 49 -6.33 -7.47 -22.25
CA GLU A 49 -5.80 -7.12 -23.57
C GLU A 49 -6.90 -6.71 -24.53
N GLY A 50 -8.05 -7.39 -24.53
CA GLY A 50 -9.23 -7.05 -25.31
C GLY A 50 -9.82 -5.68 -24.92
N GLU A 51 -9.85 -5.37 -23.64
CA GLU A 51 -10.30 -4.06 -23.12
C GLU A 51 -9.21 -2.96 -23.21
N ARG A 52 -8.05 -3.26 -23.80
CA ARG A 52 -6.88 -2.35 -23.95
C ARG A 52 -6.39 -1.80 -22.61
N VAL A 53 -6.48 -2.60 -21.55
CA VAL A 53 -6.00 -2.25 -20.22
C VAL A 53 -4.53 -2.63 -20.08
N GLY A 54 -3.70 -1.69 -19.61
CA GLY A 54 -2.33 -1.99 -19.23
C GLY A 54 -2.29 -2.76 -17.92
N TYR A 55 -1.50 -3.83 -17.82
CA TYR A 55 -1.46 -4.62 -16.59
C TYR A 55 -0.04 -4.99 -16.15
N ALA A 56 0.09 -5.25 -14.84
CA ALA A 56 1.25 -5.87 -14.21
C ALA A 56 0.75 -6.87 -13.17
N ILE A 57 0.89 -8.16 -13.44
CA ILE A 57 0.37 -9.25 -12.62
C ILE A 57 1.53 -10.14 -12.18
N ARG A 58 1.59 -10.48 -10.89
CA ARG A 58 2.62 -11.38 -10.37
C ARG A 58 2.45 -12.77 -10.96
N LEU A 59 3.53 -13.31 -11.49
CA LEU A 59 3.59 -14.66 -12.01
C LEU A 59 4.29 -15.55 -10.98
N PRO A 60 3.72 -16.73 -10.63
CA PRO A 60 4.41 -17.71 -9.79
C PRO A 60 5.73 -18.14 -10.43
N ALA A 61 6.76 -18.28 -9.61
CA ALA A 61 8.05 -18.77 -10.08
C ALA A 61 7.95 -20.22 -10.51
N ASN A 62 8.57 -20.56 -11.64
CA ASN A 62 8.78 -21.93 -12.10
C ASN A 62 10.23 -22.10 -12.58
N ARG A 63 10.62 -23.35 -12.83
CA ARG A 63 11.99 -23.69 -13.24
C ARG A 63 12.39 -22.99 -14.55
N VAL A 64 11.51 -22.97 -15.54
CA VAL A 64 11.78 -22.34 -16.85
C VAL A 64 12.05 -20.85 -16.71
N LEU A 65 11.28 -20.15 -15.85
CA LEU A 65 11.49 -18.73 -15.58
C LEU A 65 12.81 -18.48 -14.83
N GLN A 66 13.16 -19.36 -13.89
CA GLN A 66 14.42 -19.29 -13.15
C GLN A 66 15.62 -19.54 -14.06
N ASP A 67 15.53 -20.51 -14.97
CA ASP A 67 16.58 -20.82 -15.93
C ASP A 67 16.85 -19.62 -16.88
N LYS A 68 15.81 -18.89 -17.28
CA LYS A 68 15.97 -17.66 -18.11
C LYS A 68 16.74 -16.55 -17.44
N ILE A 69 16.76 -16.50 -16.11
CA ILE A 69 17.49 -15.50 -15.31
C ILE A 69 18.69 -16.09 -14.54
N GLY A 70 19.08 -17.32 -14.84
CA GLY A 70 20.13 -18.04 -14.13
C GLY A 70 21.44 -17.25 -13.95
N TYR A 71 21.77 -16.40 -14.94
CA TYR A 71 22.94 -15.51 -14.86
C TYR A 71 22.84 -14.44 -13.76
N LEU A 72 21.61 -14.03 -13.35
CA LEU A 72 21.37 -13.08 -12.25
C LEU A 72 21.28 -13.76 -10.87
N LEU A 73 21.11 -15.08 -10.86
CA LEU A 73 21.02 -15.88 -9.64
C LEU A 73 22.38 -16.26 -9.07
N LYS A 74 23.45 -16.03 -9.82
CA LYS A 74 24.81 -16.21 -9.35
C LYS A 74 25.15 -15.10 -8.36
N ARG A 75 25.68 -15.50 -7.19
CA ARG A 75 26.08 -14.53 -6.16
C ARG A 75 27.13 -13.57 -6.71
N PRO A 76 26.93 -12.26 -6.58
CA PRO A 76 27.93 -11.27 -6.98
C PRO A 76 29.25 -11.51 -6.24
N VAL A 77 30.36 -11.51 -6.97
CA VAL A 77 31.70 -11.70 -6.42
C VAL A 77 32.10 -10.46 -5.61
N GLY A 78 32.80 -10.65 -4.50
CA GLY A 78 33.33 -9.59 -3.65
C GLY A 78 32.67 -9.48 -2.27
N ARG A 79 33.03 -8.45 -1.51
CA ARG A 79 32.48 -8.21 -0.18
C ARG A 79 30.96 -7.96 -0.26
N PRO A 80 30.15 -8.59 0.61
CA PRO A 80 28.71 -8.34 0.65
C PRO A 80 28.44 -6.84 0.84
N PRO A 81 27.58 -6.24 0.02
CA PRO A 81 27.24 -4.85 0.17
C PRO A 81 26.38 -4.65 1.44
N HIS A 82 26.46 -3.45 2.02
CA HIS A 82 25.56 -3.06 3.11
C HIS A 82 24.15 -2.74 2.64
N GLU A 83 23.96 -2.55 1.32
CA GLU A 83 22.68 -2.21 0.71
C GLU A 83 22.15 -3.34 -0.18
N VAL A 84 20.83 -3.34 -0.40
CA VAL A 84 20.15 -4.29 -1.28
C VAL A 84 20.55 -4.03 -2.73
N ARG A 85 21.17 -5.02 -3.40
CA ARG A 85 21.42 -4.95 -4.84
C ARG A 85 20.22 -5.48 -5.61
N ARG A 86 19.74 -4.69 -6.58
CA ARG A 86 18.58 -5.02 -7.42
C ARG A 86 19.00 -5.18 -8.86
N TYR A 87 18.57 -6.28 -9.46
CA TYR A 87 18.75 -6.55 -10.89
C TYR A 87 17.41 -6.81 -11.53
N PHE A 88 17.29 -6.39 -12.78
CA PHE A 88 16.06 -6.53 -13.54
C PHE A 88 16.36 -7.19 -14.88
N ALA A 89 15.45 -8.05 -15.34
CA ALA A 89 15.50 -8.64 -16.66
C ALA A 89 14.11 -8.57 -17.31
N SER A 90 14.10 -8.50 -18.64
CA SER A 90 12.86 -8.53 -19.42
C SER A 90 13.02 -9.53 -20.55
N PHE A 91 12.06 -10.44 -20.68
CA PHE A 91 12.09 -11.46 -21.73
C PHE A 91 10.66 -11.85 -22.14
N SER A 92 10.55 -12.50 -23.29
CA SER A 92 9.31 -13.09 -23.75
C SER A 92 9.16 -14.50 -23.19
N TYR A 93 7.97 -14.84 -22.71
CA TYR A 93 7.63 -16.14 -22.15
C TYR A 93 6.24 -16.56 -22.56
N GLN A 94 6.07 -17.85 -22.82
CA GLN A 94 4.78 -18.49 -23.04
C GLN A 94 4.66 -19.73 -22.16
N ALA A 95 3.65 -19.78 -21.32
CA ALA A 95 3.27 -21.00 -20.61
C ALA A 95 2.45 -21.90 -21.54
N GLN A 96 2.38 -23.20 -21.24
CA GLN A 96 1.59 -24.16 -22.07
C GLN A 96 0.11 -23.76 -22.19
N SER A 97 -0.45 -23.14 -21.13
CA SER A 97 -1.84 -22.69 -21.10
C SER A 97 -2.08 -21.34 -21.81
N TRP A 98 -1.04 -20.70 -22.34
CA TRP A 98 -1.18 -19.39 -22.97
C TRP A 98 -1.27 -19.50 -24.49
N ASN A 99 -2.17 -18.74 -25.09
CA ASN A 99 -2.36 -18.68 -26.53
C ASN A 99 -1.23 -17.94 -27.26
N LYS A 100 -0.47 -17.08 -26.56
CA LYS A 100 0.62 -16.29 -27.13
C LYS A 100 1.72 -15.98 -26.11
N ASN A 101 2.86 -15.56 -26.65
CA ASN A 101 3.97 -15.02 -25.85
C ASN A 101 3.57 -13.72 -25.17
N ARG A 102 3.94 -13.56 -23.90
CA ARG A 102 3.79 -12.31 -23.14
C ARG A 102 5.12 -11.87 -22.55
N ARG A 103 5.26 -10.58 -22.38
CA ARG A 103 6.43 -10.00 -21.73
C ARG A 103 6.41 -10.34 -20.24
N VAL A 104 7.52 -10.87 -19.75
CA VAL A 104 7.76 -11.10 -18.33
C VAL A 104 8.94 -10.25 -17.88
N VAL A 105 8.75 -9.56 -16.77
CA VAL A 105 9.79 -8.79 -16.06
C VAL A 105 10.18 -9.58 -14.83
N ALA A 106 11.47 -9.86 -14.68
CA ALA A 106 12.06 -10.45 -13.49
C ALA A 106 12.74 -9.38 -12.64
N LYS A 107 12.52 -9.48 -11.32
CA LYS A 107 13.25 -8.71 -10.30
C LYS A 107 14.03 -9.68 -9.44
N VAL A 108 15.33 -9.45 -9.28
CA VAL A 108 16.24 -10.21 -8.42
C VAL A 108 16.82 -9.27 -7.38
N GLU A 109 16.64 -9.56 -6.10
CA GLU A 109 17.13 -8.75 -4.99
C GLU A 109 18.08 -9.56 -4.12
N TRP A 110 19.31 -9.06 -3.98
CA TRP A 110 20.31 -9.59 -3.06
C TRP A 110 20.30 -8.75 -1.79
N HIS A 111 19.78 -9.31 -0.71
CA HIS A 111 19.78 -8.66 0.59
C HIS A 111 21.08 -8.93 1.34
N PRO A 112 21.55 -7.95 2.15
CA PRO A 112 22.62 -8.20 3.09
C PRO A 112 22.27 -9.38 3.99
N SER A 113 23.24 -10.26 4.25
CA SER A 113 23.08 -11.44 5.12
C SER A 113 22.25 -12.60 4.57
N GLU A 114 21.62 -12.49 3.39
CA GLU A 114 20.92 -13.61 2.76
C GLU A 114 21.84 -14.40 1.81
N LEU A 115 21.72 -15.74 1.84
CA LEU A 115 22.51 -16.64 0.97
C LEU A 115 21.96 -16.71 -0.44
N TYR A 116 20.64 -16.55 -0.59
CA TYR A 116 19.93 -16.66 -1.86
C TYR A 116 19.20 -15.36 -2.19
N PRO A 117 19.11 -15.01 -3.48
CA PRO A 117 18.38 -13.83 -3.90
C PRO A 117 16.87 -14.04 -3.79
N ARG A 118 16.16 -12.97 -3.49
CA ARG A 118 14.71 -12.93 -3.63
C ARG A 118 14.33 -12.65 -5.08
N VAL A 119 13.48 -13.50 -5.64
CA VAL A 119 13.08 -13.42 -7.05
C VAL A 119 11.60 -13.16 -7.16
N GLY A 120 11.22 -12.26 -8.05
CA GLY A 120 9.83 -11.99 -8.42
C GLY A 120 9.67 -11.88 -9.92
N PHE A 121 8.59 -12.47 -10.46
CA PHE A 121 8.23 -12.37 -11.87
C PHE A 121 6.90 -11.62 -12.02
N ILE A 122 6.82 -10.77 -13.03
CA ILE A 122 5.64 -9.96 -13.35
C ILE A 122 5.37 -10.10 -14.83
N VAL A 123 4.18 -10.60 -15.19
CA VAL A 123 3.69 -10.60 -16.56
C VAL A 123 3.03 -9.25 -16.85
N THR A 124 3.30 -8.69 -18.04
CA THR A 124 2.84 -7.34 -18.38
C THR A 124 2.70 -7.15 -19.90
N ASN A 125 1.77 -6.29 -20.29
CA ASN A 125 1.66 -5.74 -21.66
C ASN A 125 2.19 -4.29 -21.75
N LEU A 126 2.73 -3.75 -20.64
CA LEU A 126 3.24 -2.37 -20.62
C LEU A 126 4.56 -2.25 -21.36
N ALA A 127 4.68 -1.27 -22.26
CA ALA A 127 5.91 -0.95 -22.99
C ALA A 127 6.93 -0.12 -22.16
N ARG A 128 6.74 -0.02 -20.84
CA ARG A 128 7.61 0.76 -19.94
C ARG A 128 8.93 0.02 -19.64
N PRO A 129 10.00 0.76 -19.23
CA PRO A 129 11.22 0.15 -18.69
C PRO A 129 10.93 -0.80 -17.52
N THR A 130 11.73 -1.84 -17.36
CA THR A 130 11.56 -2.90 -16.36
C THR A 130 11.37 -2.37 -14.94
N GLU A 131 12.22 -1.41 -14.54
CA GLU A 131 12.17 -0.77 -13.22
C GLU A 131 10.85 -0.04 -12.99
N ARG A 132 10.33 0.63 -14.03
CA ARG A 132 9.04 1.33 -13.96
C ARG A 132 7.86 0.38 -13.83
N VAL A 133 7.92 -0.81 -14.49
CA VAL A 133 6.91 -1.86 -14.32
C VAL A 133 6.93 -2.40 -12.89
N VAL A 134 8.11 -2.68 -12.35
CA VAL A 134 8.28 -3.15 -10.97
C VAL A 134 7.83 -2.08 -9.97
N ALA A 135 8.18 -0.81 -10.19
CA ALA A 135 7.74 0.29 -9.34
C ALA A 135 6.21 0.44 -9.33
N PHE A 136 5.57 0.33 -10.51
CA PHE A 136 4.11 0.31 -10.62
C PHE A 136 3.49 -0.86 -9.86
N TYR A 137 4.02 -2.08 -10.04
CA TYR A 137 3.54 -3.26 -9.33
C TYR A 137 3.67 -3.11 -7.80
N ASN A 138 4.79 -2.56 -7.32
CA ASN A 138 5.05 -2.39 -5.90
C ASN A 138 4.09 -1.39 -5.22
N GLN A 139 3.48 -0.47 -5.95
CA GLN A 139 2.45 0.44 -5.41
C GLN A 139 1.25 -0.30 -4.84
N ARG A 140 0.98 -1.54 -5.30
CA ARG A 140 -0.03 -2.42 -4.72
C ARG A 140 0.23 -2.71 -3.24
N GLY A 141 1.49 -2.90 -2.83
CA GLY A 141 1.86 -3.14 -1.43
C GLY A 141 1.46 -2.00 -0.50
N THR A 142 1.39 -0.78 -1.00
CA THR A 142 0.93 0.39 -0.22
C THR A 142 -0.53 0.27 0.19
N ALA A 143 -1.41 -0.19 -0.71
CA ALA A 143 -2.82 -0.40 -0.40
C ALA A 143 -3.02 -1.54 0.62
N GLU A 144 -2.25 -2.62 0.50
CA GLU A 144 -2.26 -3.69 1.50
C GLU A 144 -1.82 -3.20 2.88
N GLN A 145 -0.84 -2.33 2.93
CA GLN A 145 -0.39 -1.70 4.17
C GLN A 145 -1.50 -0.83 4.78
N TRP A 146 -2.20 -0.03 4.00
CA TRP A 146 -3.33 0.77 4.48
C TRP A 146 -4.47 -0.11 5.01
N ILE A 147 -4.78 -1.21 4.32
CA ILE A 147 -5.77 -2.17 4.78
C ILE A 147 -5.33 -2.81 6.11
N LYS A 148 -4.06 -3.18 6.26
CA LYS A 148 -3.51 -3.70 7.50
C LYS A 148 -3.56 -2.67 8.62
N GLU A 149 -3.23 -1.41 8.35
CA GLU A 149 -3.37 -0.32 9.33
C GLU A 149 -4.83 -0.14 9.77
N GLY A 150 -5.79 -0.14 8.85
CA GLY A 150 -7.20 -0.04 9.18
C GLY A 150 -7.70 -1.22 10.03
N LYS A 151 -7.26 -2.44 9.73
CA LYS A 151 -7.57 -3.63 10.54
C LYS A 151 -6.92 -3.57 11.94
N GLY A 152 -5.68 -3.15 12.03
CA GLY A 152 -4.90 -3.12 13.28
C GLY A 152 -5.22 -1.92 14.16
N ALA A 153 -5.10 -0.71 13.62
CA ALA A 153 -5.25 0.54 14.36
C ALA A 153 -6.73 0.87 14.65
N ILE A 154 -7.57 0.84 13.63
CA ILE A 154 -8.98 1.26 13.71
C ILE A 154 -9.92 0.08 13.99
N LYS A 155 -9.48 -1.14 13.66
CA LYS A 155 -10.27 -2.38 13.84
C LYS A 155 -11.58 -2.37 13.05
N TRP A 156 -11.58 -1.83 11.85
CA TRP A 156 -12.77 -1.67 11.01
C TRP A 156 -13.45 -2.98 10.59
N THR A 157 -12.78 -4.12 10.75
CA THR A 157 -13.37 -5.44 10.53
C THR A 157 -14.20 -5.96 11.72
N ARG A 158 -14.21 -5.24 12.86
CA ARG A 158 -15.02 -5.61 14.02
C ARG A 158 -16.45 -5.06 13.87
N LEU A 159 -17.23 -5.74 13.05
CA LEU A 159 -18.63 -5.41 12.77
C LEU A 159 -19.52 -6.37 13.58
N SER A 160 -19.91 -5.97 14.79
CA SER A 160 -20.63 -6.79 15.76
C SER A 160 -22.10 -6.37 15.98
N CYS A 161 -22.64 -5.54 15.12
CA CYS A 161 -24.05 -5.15 15.17
C CYS A 161 -24.95 -6.26 14.58
N ARG A 162 -26.18 -6.36 15.05
CA ARG A 162 -27.14 -7.38 14.59
C ARG A 162 -27.58 -7.19 13.14
N THR A 163 -27.70 -5.96 12.68
CA THR A 163 -28.21 -5.67 11.32
C THR A 163 -27.10 -5.27 10.38
N PHE A 164 -27.29 -5.52 9.09
CA PHE A 164 -26.37 -5.10 8.04
C PHE A 164 -26.29 -3.55 7.98
N ALA A 165 -27.40 -2.85 8.09
CA ALA A 165 -27.45 -1.40 8.07
C ALA A 165 -26.63 -0.78 9.21
N ALA A 166 -26.76 -1.30 10.44
CA ALA A 166 -25.97 -0.84 11.59
C ALA A 166 -24.46 -1.11 11.40
N ASN A 167 -24.09 -2.25 10.84
CA ASN A 167 -22.69 -2.55 10.50
C ASN A 167 -22.15 -1.64 9.39
N THR A 168 -22.98 -1.25 8.43
CA THR A 168 -22.60 -0.30 7.37
C THR A 168 -22.26 1.07 7.96
N VAL A 169 -23.13 1.60 8.85
CA VAL A 169 -22.85 2.86 9.56
C VAL A 169 -21.57 2.75 10.40
N ARG A 170 -21.41 1.64 11.12
CA ARG A 170 -20.20 1.41 11.91
C ARG A 170 -18.94 1.38 11.04
N LEU A 171 -18.98 0.75 9.87
CA LEU A 171 -17.87 0.76 8.93
C LEU A 171 -17.54 2.17 8.42
N GLN A 172 -18.57 2.98 8.13
CA GLN A 172 -18.37 4.37 7.73
C GLN A 172 -17.72 5.21 8.84
N LEU A 173 -18.12 5.01 10.10
CA LEU A 173 -17.47 5.67 11.24
C LEU A 173 -16.01 5.23 11.40
N HIS A 174 -15.70 3.96 11.18
CA HIS A 174 -14.32 3.49 11.17
C HIS A 174 -13.51 4.11 10.01
N ALA A 175 -14.11 4.25 8.83
CA ALA A 175 -13.46 4.91 7.69
C ALA A 175 -13.20 6.40 7.97
N LEU A 176 -14.14 7.08 8.62
CA LEU A 176 -13.96 8.46 9.07
C LEU A 176 -12.80 8.57 10.07
N ALA A 177 -12.76 7.70 11.09
CA ALA A 177 -11.68 7.66 12.07
C ALA A 177 -10.31 7.38 11.41
N TYR A 178 -10.27 6.51 10.40
CA TYR A 178 -9.07 6.26 9.61
C TYR A 178 -8.60 7.51 8.87
N ASN A 179 -9.53 8.23 8.21
CA ASN A 179 -9.21 9.46 7.50
C ASN A 179 -8.74 10.57 8.44
N LEU A 180 -9.40 10.75 9.59
CA LEU A 180 -8.97 11.73 10.61
C LEU A 180 -7.56 11.42 11.13
N GLY A 181 -7.26 10.13 11.39
CA GLY A 181 -5.91 9.71 11.77
C GLY A 181 -4.86 10.01 10.69
N ASN A 182 -5.20 9.83 9.42
CA ASN A 182 -4.32 10.17 8.31
C ASN A 182 -4.15 11.69 8.14
N PHE A 183 -5.21 12.47 8.29
CA PHE A 183 -5.12 13.94 8.27
C PHE A 183 -4.24 14.46 9.41
N MET A 184 -4.42 13.95 10.62
CA MET A 184 -3.56 14.29 11.73
C MET A 184 -2.09 13.95 11.42
N ARG A 185 -1.81 12.73 10.91
CA ARG A 185 -0.46 12.28 10.55
C ARG A 185 0.21 13.18 9.50
N THR A 186 -0.58 13.67 8.52
CA THR A 186 -0.05 14.43 7.37
C THR A 186 0.06 15.93 7.65
N LEU A 187 -0.87 16.48 8.43
CA LEU A 187 -1.04 17.91 8.57
C LEU A 187 -0.60 18.45 9.92
N ALA A 188 -0.67 17.64 10.98
CA ALA A 188 -0.49 18.09 12.35
C ALA A 188 0.60 17.35 13.14
N MET A 189 1.44 16.55 12.45
CA MET A 189 2.53 15.84 13.12
C MET A 189 3.88 16.50 12.85
N PRO A 190 4.73 16.66 13.88
CA PRO A 190 6.12 17.07 13.72
C PRO A 190 6.90 16.09 12.84
N LYS A 191 7.95 16.57 12.15
CA LYS A 191 8.79 15.75 11.27
C LYS A 191 9.33 14.49 11.96
N ALA A 192 9.67 14.58 13.23
CA ALA A 192 10.17 13.47 14.05
C ALA A 192 9.13 12.32 14.20
N ALA A 193 7.85 12.66 14.23
CA ALA A 193 6.74 11.72 14.41
C ALA A 193 5.97 11.41 13.09
N GLY A 194 6.32 12.05 11.99
CA GLY A 194 5.63 11.91 10.69
C GLY A 194 5.68 10.49 10.10
N ARG A 195 6.61 9.65 10.56
CA ARG A 195 6.71 8.23 10.15
C ARG A 195 5.92 7.27 11.06
N TRP A 196 5.23 7.76 12.06
CA TRP A 196 4.48 6.89 12.95
C TRP A 196 3.31 6.22 12.22
N SER A 197 3.12 4.92 12.49
CA SER A 197 1.93 4.21 12.05
C SER A 197 0.70 4.72 12.81
N LEU A 198 -0.50 4.53 12.25
CA LEU A 198 -1.74 4.86 12.96
C LEU A 198 -1.87 4.10 14.30
N THR A 199 -1.30 2.89 14.38
CA THR A 199 -1.24 2.14 15.65
C THR A 199 -0.38 2.88 16.67
N SER A 200 0.83 3.32 16.28
CA SER A 200 1.72 4.07 17.17
C SER A 200 1.10 5.40 17.59
N LEU A 201 0.43 6.09 16.66
CA LEU A 201 -0.27 7.34 16.95
C LEU A 201 -1.38 7.11 17.99
N ARG A 202 -2.20 6.07 17.79
CA ARG A 202 -3.25 5.72 18.75
C ARG A 202 -2.69 5.39 20.14
N GLU A 203 -1.66 4.57 20.22
CA GLU A 203 -1.10 4.14 21.51
C GLU A 203 -0.37 5.29 22.23
N LYS A 204 0.30 6.16 21.49
CA LYS A 204 1.13 7.23 22.05
C LYS A 204 0.42 8.56 22.29
N LEU A 205 -0.68 8.85 21.58
CA LEU A 205 -1.39 10.12 21.68
C LEU A 205 -2.82 9.98 22.19
N ILE A 206 -3.52 8.89 21.86
CA ILE A 206 -4.94 8.74 22.23
C ILE A 206 -5.11 7.90 23.49
N LYS A 207 -4.35 6.82 23.63
CA LYS A 207 -4.43 5.90 24.76
C LYS A 207 -3.45 6.22 25.88
N ILE A 208 -3.08 7.47 26.04
CA ILE A 208 -2.23 7.89 27.16
C ILE A 208 -3.08 7.97 28.41
N GLY A 209 -2.57 7.37 29.50
CA GLY A 209 -3.16 7.56 30.82
C GLY A 209 -3.02 9.01 31.28
N ALA A 210 -4.10 9.59 31.80
CA ALA A 210 -4.09 10.93 32.35
C ALA A 210 -4.71 10.93 33.75
N LYS A 211 -4.12 11.69 34.67
CA LYS A 211 -4.73 12.06 35.94
C LYS A 211 -5.48 13.36 35.74
N VAL A 212 -6.77 13.34 36.03
CA VAL A 212 -7.59 14.57 36.00
C VAL A 212 -7.53 15.21 37.39
N VAL A 213 -7.05 16.43 37.45
CA VAL A 213 -7.02 17.22 38.69
C VAL A 213 -7.93 18.43 38.50
N SER A 214 -8.93 18.55 39.35
CA SER A 214 -9.82 19.74 39.40
C SER A 214 -9.41 20.63 40.55
N HIS A 215 -9.16 21.90 40.26
CA HIS A 215 -8.82 22.90 41.27
C HIS A 215 -9.57 24.19 40.97
N GLY A 216 -10.57 24.49 41.77
CA GLY A 216 -11.36 25.69 41.63
C GLY A 216 -11.95 25.86 40.22
N ARG A 217 -11.40 26.79 39.44
CA ARG A 217 -11.87 27.15 38.08
C ARG A 217 -11.21 26.36 36.98
N TYR A 218 -10.27 25.46 37.28
CA TYR A 218 -9.45 24.80 36.26
C TYR A 218 -9.56 23.26 36.39
N VAL A 219 -9.65 22.60 35.24
CA VAL A 219 -9.48 21.14 35.10
C VAL A 219 -8.17 20.89 34.36
N THR A 220 -7.24 20.25 35.02
CA THR A 220 -5.92 19.95 34.48
C THR A 220 -5.81 18.46 34.16
N PHE A 221 -5.43 18.14 32.95
CA PHE A 221 -5.08 16.78 32.54
C PHE A 221 -3.56 16.61 32.63
N GLN A 222 -3.12 15.82 33.60
CA GLN A 222 -1.72 15.44 33.75
C GLN A 222 -1.47 14.17 32.94
N LEU A 223 -0.87 14.29 31.75
CA LEU A 223 -0.54 13.17 30.88
C LEU A 223 0.78 12.54 31.30
N ALA A 224 0.90 11.21 31.09
CA ALA A 224 2.15 10.49 31.29
C ALA A 224 3.18 10.87 30.21
N GLU A 225 4.29 11.51 30.57
CA GLU A 225 5.34 11.92 29.62
C GLU A 225 6.17 10.77 29.03
N VAL A 226 5.96 9.52 29.50
CA VAL A 226 6.72 8.33 29.06
C VAL A 226 6.58 8.05 27.57
N ALA A 227 5.42 8.37 26.98
CA ALA A 227 5.14 8.03 25.57
C ALA A 227 5.44 9.20 24.60
N VAL A 228 5.20 10.44 25.03
CA VAL A 228 5.38 11.65 24.22
C VAL A 228 5.85 12.79 25.16
N SER A 229 6.93 13.46 24.78
CA SER A 229 7.42 14.61 25.54
C SER A 229 6.43 15.78 25.47
N ARG A 230 6.41 16.60 26.52
CA ARG A 230 5.61 17.83 26.60
C ARG A 230 5.83 18.72 25.37
N GLN A 231 7.09 18.86 24.94
CA GLN A 231 7.44 19.69 23.78
C GLN A 231 6.76 19.19 22.51
N MET A 232 6.83 17.88 22.21
CA MET A 232 6.19 17.28 21.02
C MET A 232 4.67 17.43 21.07
N PHE A 233 4.07 17.26 22.24
CA PHE A 233 2.62 17.42 22.41
C PHE A 233 2.18 18.86 22.14
N THR A 234 2.93 19.85 22.67
CA THR A 234 2.68 21.27 22.43
C THR A 234 2.83 21.63 20.95
N GLU A 235 3.84 21.07 20.27
CA GLU A 235 4.05 21.28 18.84
C GLU A 235 2.87 20.73 18.00
N ILE A 236 2.36 19.54 18.35
CA ILE A 236 1.17 18.96 17.69
C ILE A 236 -0.04 19.89 17.88
N LEU A 237 -0.29 20.38 19.09
CA LEU A 237 -1.41 21.30 19.36
C LEU A 237 -1.26 22.61 18.58
N SER A 238 -0.06 23.15 18.47
CA SER A 238 0.23 24.33 17.66
C SER A 238 -0.07 24.10 16.18
N LEU A 239 0.37 22.96 15.62
CA LEU A 239 0.08 22.59 14.25
C LEU A 239 -1.43 22.43 14.00
N ILE A 240 -2.16 21.84 14.94
CA ILE A 240 -3.64 21.72 14.86
C ILE A 240 -4.29 23.11 14.89
N ALA A 241 -3.80 24.02 15.73
CA ALA A 241 -4.33 25.37 15.80
C ALA A 241 -4.15 26.15 14.50
N GLN A 242 -3.06 25.90 13.76
CA GLN A 242 -2.80 26.50 12.45
C GLN A 242 -3.76 26.00 11.34
N LEU A 243 -4.43 24.86 11.53
CA LEU A 243 -5.42 24.34 10.59
C LEU A 243 -6.78 25.04 10.70
N ARG A 244 -7.01 25.87 11.71
CA ARG A 244 -8.25 26.63 11.85
C ARG A 244 -8.27 27.74 10.80
N ALA A 245 -9.40 27.87 10.12
CA ALA A 245 -9.63 29.03 9.26
C ALA A 245 -9.49 30.32 10.10
N PRO A 246 -8.88 31.37 9.56
CA PRO A 246 -8.90 32.66 10.23
C PRO A 246 -10.36 33.09 10.48
N PRO A 247 -10.67 33.76 11.60
CA PRO A 247 -12.01 34.29 11.85
C PRO A 247 -12.41 35.18 10.67
N ALA A 248 -13.67 35.03 10.24
CA ALA A 248 -14.19 35.87 9.16
C ALA A 248 -14.00 37.34 9.59
N PRO A 249 -13.59 38.22 8.65
CA PRO A 249 -13.51 39.66 8.97
C PRO A 249 -14.89 40.15 9.40
N ALA A 250 -14.90 40.89 10.51
CA ALA A 250 -16.11 41.47 11.07
C ALA A 250 -16.72 42.54 10.13
#